data_47f40e0dc0aa575f36d40648305fba77
#
_entry.id   47f40e0dc0aa575f36d40648305fba77
#
_cell.length_a   1.000
_cell.length_b   1.000
_cell.length_c   1.000
_cell.angle_alpha   90.00
_cell.angle_beta   90.00
_cell.angle_gamma   90.00
#
_symmetry.space_group_name_H-M   'P 1'
#
loop_
_entity.id
_entity.type
_entity.pdbx_description
1 polymer ?
#
loop_
_entity_poly.entity_id
_entity_poly.type
_entity_poly.pdbx_seq_one_letter_code
_entity_poly.pdbx_strand_id
1 'polypeptide(L)'
;KTGRKVIMYDQLGCGKSFVEGHDELWNQDTWMEELEALMEYLNIESCHLLGQSWGGMLAIAYAIEKKSTRLKSLILSSTLSSASLWAKEQHRMISFMSDDEQRAILSEDYESDQYQLANEHYMQLHCAGPFDEDTPECVKREKKAGTRAYLIGWGPNEYTPLGTLKDFEYTNRLNEIQVPALIISGTNDLCTPLVAKTMYDGIKNAKWHLMPECRHMCFVDDHDTYCHNLEDWLASVD
;
A
#
# COMPACT_ATOMS: atom_id res chain seq x y z
N LYS A 1 19.25 -2.68 13.35
CA LYS A 1 19.11 -1.56 14.35
C LYS A 1 20.07 -0.45 13.96
N THR A 2 19.66 0.41 13.03
CA THR A 2 20.52 1.40 12.35
C THR A 2 20.70 2.71 13.13
N GLY A 3 20.03 2.89 14.29
CA GLY A 3 20.03 4.13 15.05
C GLY A 3 19.25 5.28 14.41
N ARG A 4 18.56 5.05 13.27
CA ARG A 4 17.76 6.07 12.60
C ARG A 4 16.47 6.39 13.39
N LYS A 5 16.08 7.65 13.36
CA LYS A 5 14.76 8.07 13.87
C LYS A 5 13.69 7.58 12.90
N VAL A 6 12.68 6.88 13.42
CA VAL A 6 11.49 6.45 12.68
C VAL A 6 10.32 7.33 13.13
N ILE A 7 9.59 7.85 12.16
CA ILE A 7 8.38 8.66 12.37
C ILE A 7 7.24 7.91 11.74
N MET A 8 6.21 7.64 12.53
CA MET A 8 4.95 7.05 12.09
C MET A 8 3.82 7.97 12.57
N TYR A 9 2.78 8.09 11.78
CA TYR A 9 1.61 8.90 12.13
C TYR A 9 0.31 8.17 11.76
N ASP A 10 -0.74 8.50 12.48
CA ASP A 10 -2.08 8.10 12.09
C ASP A 10 -2.58 9.10 11.05
N GLN A 11 -2.79 8.64 9.83
CA GLN A 11 -3.25 9.48 8.73
C GLN A 11 -4.66 10.03 9.03
N LEU A 12 -4.96 11.20 8.51
CA LEU A 12 -6.27 11.84 8.63
C LEU A 12 -7.39 10.85 8.23
N GLY A 13 -8.36 10.69 9.11
CA GLY A 13 -9.46 9.73 8.97
C GLY A 13 -9.28 8.44 9.76
N CYS A 14 -8.11 8.17 10.38
CA CYS A 14 -7.92 6.96 11.18
C CYS A 14 -7.17 7.23 12.50
N GLY A 15 -7.15 6.23 13.38
CA GLY A 15 -6.43 6.24 14.64
C GLY A 15 -6.74 7.50 15.48
N LYS A 16 -5.68 8.20 15.91
CA LYS A 16 -5.78 9.45 16.69
C LYS A 16 -6.14 10.67 15.84
N SER A 17 -5.97 10.57 14.51
CA SER A 17 -6.35 11.59 13.53
C SER A 17 -7.73 11.35 12.94
N PHE A 18 -8.54 10.50 13.59
CA PHE A 18 -9.91 10.25 13.16
C PHE A 18 -10.77 11.50 13.29
N VAL A 19 -11.52 11.81 12.23
CA VAL A 19 -12.58 12.82 12.23
C VAL A 19 -13.86 12.19 11.69
N GLU A 20 -15.00 12.64 12.20
CA GLU A 20 -16.31 12.18 11.77
C GLU A 20 -16.91 13.15 10.76
N GLY A 21 -17.56 12.63 9.73
CA GLY A 21 -18.04 13.44 8.61
C GLY A 21 -16.89 13.83 7.66
N HIS A 22 -17.03 14.96 6.98
CA HIS A 22 -15.99 15.52 6.10
C HIS A 22 -15.60 14.63 4.93
N ASP A 23 -16.59 14.06 4.24
CA ASP A 23 -16.38 13.16 3.10
C ASP A 23 -15.56 13.81 1.97
N GLU A 24 -15.58 15.13 1.88
CA GLU A 24 -14.82 15.94 0.93
C GLU A 24 -13.29 15.86 1.15
N LEU A 25 -12.84 15.44 2.33
CA LEU A 25 -11.41 15.33 2.66
C LEU A 25 -10.77 14.04 2.14
N TRP A 26 -11.57 13.02 1.79
CA TRP A 26 -11.03 11.71 1.43
C TRP A 26 -10.59 11.66 -0.03
N ASN A 27 -9.46 12.32 -0.32
CA ASN A 27 -8.85 12.39 -1.65
C ASN A 27 -7.32 12.53 -1.56
N GLN A 28 -6.65 12.26 -2.68
CA GLN A 28 -5.19 12.27 -2.77
C GLN A 28 -4.56 13.60 -2.34
N ASP A 29 -5.13 14.72 -2.75
CA ASP A 29 -4.57 16.05 -2.50
C ASP A 29 -4.54 16.35 -1.00
N THR A 30 -5.64 16.08 -0.29
CA THR A 30 -5.70 16.24 1.17
C THR A 30 -4.63 15.44 1.88
N TRP A 31 -4.42 14.19 1.52
CA TRP A 31 -3.41 13.34 2.16
C TRP A 31 -1.96 13.72 1.78
N MET A 32 -1.73 14.25 0.57
CA MET A 32 -0.43 14.82 0.22
C MET A 32 -0.12 16.11 1.00
N GLU A 33 -1.13 16.97 1.20
CA GLU A 33 -1.00 18.19 2.00
C GLU A 33 -0.77 17.88 3.48
N GLU A 34 -1.43 16.86 4.02
CA GLU A 34 -1.18 16.35 5.37
C GLU A 34 0.28 15.91 5.54
N LEU A 35 0.79 15.10 4.61
CA LEU A 35 2.17 14.64 4.64
C LEU A 35 3.16 15.80 4.59
N GLU A 36 2.94 16.78 3.71
CA GLU A 36 3.78 17.98 3.61
C GLU A 36 3.76 18.79 4.92
N ALA A 37 2.55 19.06 5.46
CA ALA A 37 2.37 19.79 6.72
C ALA A 37 3.05 19.08 7.90
N LEU A 38 2.99 17.74 7.94
CA LEU A 38 3.67 16.95 8.97
C LEU A 38 5.19 17.09 8.87
N MET A 39 5.74 17.01 7.65
CA MET A 39 7.19 17.18 7.43
C MET A 39 7.64 18.59 7.82
N GLU A 40 6.86 19.61 7.52
CA GLU A 40 7.14 21.00 7.92
C GLU A 40 7.09 21.17 9.43
N TYR A 41 6.01 20.71 10.07
CA TYR A 41 5.84 20.83 11.52
C TYR A 41 6.98 20.16 12.32
N LEU A 42 7.46 19.02 11.83
CA LEU A 42 8.55 18.26 12.45
C LEU A 42 9.95 18.76 12.04
N ASN A 43 10.03 19.79 11.18
CA ASN A 43 11.26 20.31 10.61
C ASN A 43 12.13 19.20 9.97
N ILE A 44 11.50 18.33 9.17
CA ILE A 44 12.19 17.26 8.45
C ILE A 44 12.89 17.88 7.23
N GLU A 45 14.20 17.97 7.29
CA GLU A 45 15.02 18.47 6.18
C GLU A 45 15.30 17.40 5.13
N SER A 46 15.43 16.14 5.56
CA SER A 46 15.61 15.00 4.65
C SER A 46 15.09 13.69 5.28
N CYS A 47 14.54 12.81 4.44
CA CYS A 47 14.01 11.52 4.88
C CYS A 47 14.05 10.46 3.78
N HIS A 48 13.99 9.20 4.19
CA HIS A 48 13.57 8.07 3.37
C HIS A 48 12.07 7.88 3.62
N LEU A 49 11.27 7.89 2.58
CA LEU A 49 9.81 7.76 2.69
C LEU A 49 9.40 6.33 2.38
N LEU A 50 8.87 5.63 3.39
CA LEU A 50 8.31 4.29 3.24
C LEU A 50 6.80 4.37 3.18
N GLY A 51 6.22 3.78 2.14
CA GLY A 51 4.79 3.59 2.02
C GLY A 51 4.45 2.14 1.68
N GLN A 52 3.50 1.59 2.42
CA GLN A 52 2.95 0.25 2.17
C GLN A 52 1.54 0.42 1.61
N SER A 53 1.21 -0.36 0.55
CA SER A 53 -0.12 -0.33 -0.07
C SER A 53 -0.52 1.11 -0.47
N TRP A 54 -1.64 1.62 0.03
CA TRP A 54 -2.05 3.03 -0.15
C TRP A 54 -0.92 4.03 0.21
N GLY A 55 -0.17 3.77 1.27
CA GLY A 55 0.97 4.62 1.63
C GLY A 55 2.03 4.71 0.53
N GLY A 56 2.22 3.66 -0.26
CA GLY A 56 3.11 3.67 -1.42
C GLY A 56 2.52 4.44 -2.61
N MET A 57 1.21 4.37 -2.85
CA MET A 57 0.52 5.24 -3.82
C MET A 57 0.76 6.71 -3.45
N LEU A 58 0.54 7.07 -2.17
CA LEU A 58 0.78 8.43 -1.67
C LEU A 58 2.25 8.84 -1.86
N ALA A 59 3.21 7.95 -1.59
CA ALA A 59 4.64 8.24 -1.76
C ALA A 59 5.01 8.50 -3.23
N ILE A 60 4.44 7.73 -4.18
CA ILE A 60 4.60 7.93 -5.63
C ILE A 60 4.03 9.30 -6.03
N ALA A 61 2.77 9.57 -5.68
CA ALA A 61 2.11 10.83 -5.99
C ALA A 61 2.89 12.01 -5.40
N TYR A 62 3.28 11.94 -4.13
CA TYR A 62 4.05 12.98 -3.45
C TYR A 62 5.41 13.24 -4.14
N ALA A 63 6.14 12.20 -4.52
CA ALA A 63 7.42 12.35 -5.19
C ALA A 63 7.30 13.04 -6.57
N ILE A 64 6.22 12.75 -7.30
CA ILE A 64 5.99 13.27 -8.66
C ILE A 64 5.36 14.67 -8.63
N GLU A 65 4.35 14.89 -7.80
CA GLU A 65 3.60 16.15 -7.76
C GLU A 65 4.31 17.25 -6.95
N LYS A 66 4.83 16.91 -5.78
CA LYS A 66 5.50 17.88 -4.91
C LYS A 66 6.98 18.09 -5.26
N LYS A 67 7.62 17.09 -5.91
CA LYS A 67 9.07 17.14 -6.28
C LYS A 67 9.95 17.57 -5.11
N SER A 68 9.60 17.07 -3.92
CA SER A 68 10.22 17.50 -2.67
C SER A 68 11.70 17.15 -2.61
N THR A 69 12.53 18.15 -2.34
CA THR A 69 13.99 17.96 -2.13
C THR A 69 14.33 17.30 -0.80
N ARG A 70 13.32 17.07 0.06
CA ARG A 70 13.48 16.35 1.33
C ARG A 70 13.65 14.84 1.15
N LEU A 71 13.20 14.29 0.00
CA LEU A 71 13.28 12.86 -0.24
C LEU A 71 14.71 12.44 -0.60
N LYS A 72 15.28 11.50 0.17
CA LYS A 72 16.53 10.79 -0.15
C LYS A 72 16.27 9.53 -0.97
N SER A 73 15.25 8.77 -0.59
CA SER A 73 14.80 7.59 -1.33
C SER A 73 13.34 7.27 -1.03
N LEU A 74 12.74 6.44 -1.86
CA LEU A 74 11.43 5.83 -1.64
C LEU A 74 11.59 4.35 -1.28
N ILE A 75 10.72 3.86 -0.40
CA ILE A 75 10.51 2.43 -0.18
C ILE A 75 9.03 2.15 -0.45
N LEU A 76 8.78 1.41 -1.53
CA LEU A 76 7.45 1.09 -2.06
C LEU A 76 7.15 -0.37 -1.74
N SER A 77 6.43 -0.59 -0.66
CA SER A 77 6.11 -1.92 -0.14
C SER A 77 4.71 -2.33 -0.55
N SER A 78 4.58 -3.41 -1.32
CA SER A 78 3.27 -4.00 -1.70
C SER A 78 2.27 -2.95 -2.19
N THR A 79 2.64 -2.13 -3.18
CA THR A 79 1.89 -0.97 -3.66
C THR A 79 1.69 -0.99 -5.17
N LEU A 80 1.15 0.09 -5.73
CA LEU A 80 0.78 0.19 -7.14
C LEU A 80 1.00 1.60 -7.68
N SER A 81 1.21 1.69 -9.00
CA SER A 81 1.24 2.96 -9.75
C SER A 81 -0.01 3.20 -10.60
N SER A 82 -0.93 2.22 -10.66
CA SER A 82 -2.14 2.26 -11.48
C SER A 82 -3.28 1.49 -10.83
N ALA A 83 -4.39 2.18 -10.51
CA ALA A 83 -5.59 1.55 -9.97
C ALA A 83 -6.24 0.61 -11.01
N SER A 84 -6.20 0.96 -12.29
CA SER A 84 -6.74 0.13 -13.37
C SER A 84 -5.95 -1.17 -13.56
N LEU A 85 -4.61 -1.11 -13.52
CA LEU A 85 -3.76 -2.30 -13.58
C LEU A 85 -3.97 -3.19 -12.35
N TRP A 86 -4.04 -2.57 -11.17
CA TRP A 86 -4.33 -3.28 -9.93
C TRP A 86 -5.64 -4.05 -10.05
N ALA A 87 -6.76 -3.40 -10.37
CA ALA A 87 -8.06 -4.05 -10.51
C ALA A 87 -8.02 -5.21 -11.52
N LYS A 88 -7.37 -5.01 -12.68
CA LYS A 88 -7.20 -6.06 -13.70
C LYS A 88 -6.47 -7.28 -13.14
N GLU A 89 -5.39 -7.08 -12.39
CA GLU A 89 -4.62 -8.17 -11.80
C GLU A 89 -5.40 -8.86 -10.67
N GLN A 90 -6.14 -8.12 -9.83
CA GLN A 90 -7.01 -8.71 -8.84
C GLN A 90 -8.07 -9.62 -9.49
N HIS A 91 -8.75 -9.15 -10.53
CA HIS A 91 -9.73 -9.98 -11.26
C HIS A 91 -9.08 -11.20 -11.93
N ARG A 92 -7.84 -11.07 -12.41
CA ARG A 92 -7.08 -12.23 -12.90
C ARG A 92 -6.82 -13.25 -11.79
N MET A 93 -6.45 -12.84 -10.58
CA MET A 93 -6.25 -13.75 -9.45
C MET A 93 -7.56 -14.39 -9.01
N ILE A 94 -8.64 -13.61 -8.92
CA ILE A 94 -9.98 -14.12 -8.61
C ILE A 94 -10.39 -15.21 -9.63
N SER A 95 -10.01 -15.09 -10.90
CA SER A 95 -10.33 -16.11 -11.92
C SER A 95 -9.71 -17.49 -11.67
N PHE A 96 -8.78 -17.63 -10.73
CA PHE A 96 -8.23 -18.91 -10.30
C PHE A 96 -8.93 -19.52 -9.08
N MET A 97 -9.86 -18.81 -8.46
CA MET A 97 -10.71 -19.33 -7.40
C MET A 97 -11.76 -20.29 -7.96
N SER A 98 -12.50 -21.00 -7.11
CA SER A 98 -13.59 -21.83 -7.54
C SER A 98 -14.71 -21.03 -8.23
N ASP A 99 -15.47 -21.67 -9.11
CA ASP A 99 -16.59 -21.01 -9.83
C ASP A 99 -17.64 -20.41 -8.87
N ASP A 100 -17.87 -21.03 -7.70
CA ASP A 100 -18.80 -20.53 -6.69
C ASP A 100 -18.28 -19.24 -6.04
N GLU A 101 -16.98 -19.20 -5.69
CA GLU A 101 -16.37 -18.02 -5.12
C GLU A 101 -16.28 -16.87 -6.13
N GLN A 102 -15.93 -17.17 -7.38
CA GLN A 102 -15.95 -16.15 -8.45
C GLN A 102 -17.35 -15.53 -8.59
N ARG A 103 -18.40 -16.36 -8.62
CA ARG A 103 -19.79 -15.88 -8.70
C ARG A 103 -20.17 -15.04 -7.49
N ALA A 104 -19.76 -15.46 -6.28
CA ALA A 104 -20.02 -14.71 -5.06
C ALA A 104 -19.34 -13.32 -5.08
N ILE A 105 -18.06 -13.25 -5.45
CA ILE A 105 -17.32 -11.98 -5.56
C ILE A 105 -17.92 -11.06 -6.62
N LEU A 106 -18.24 -11.60 -7.79
CA LEU A 106 -18.77 -10.83 -8.92
C LEU A 106 -20.26 -10.47 -8.79
N SER A 107 -20.95 -11.00 -7.78
CA SER A 107 -22.35 -10.63 -7.51
C SER A 107 -22.50 -9.21 -6.96
N GLU A 108 -21.43 -8.66 -6.38
CA GLU A 108 -21.42 -7.37 -5.67
C GLU A 108 -22.45 -7.31 -4.51
N ASP A 109 -22.94 -8.47 -4.04
CA ASP A 109 -23.80 -8.57 -2.87
C ASP A 109 -22.93 -8.64 -1.61
N TYR A 110 -22.33 -7.49 -1.25
CA TYR A 110 -21.32 -7.35 -0.20
C TYR A 110 -21.79 -7.81 1.19
N GLU A 111 -23.10 -7.87 1.42
CA GLU A 111 -23.67 -8.28 2.71
C GLU A 111 -23.98 -9.79 2.75
N SER A 112 -23.92 -10.51 1.64
CA SER A 112 -24.20 -11.95 1.62
C SER A 112 -23.11 -12.78 2.27
N ASP A 113 -23.48 -13.85 2.96
CA ASP A 113 -22.51 -14.78 3.57
C ASP A 113 -21.57 -15.38 2.52
N GLN A 114 -22.06 -15.65 1.31
CA GLN A 114 -21.26 -16.20 0.22
C GLN A 114 -20.16 -15.22 -0.22
N TYR A 115 -20.52 -13.93 -0.36
CA TYR A 115 -19.53 -12.89 -0.67
C TYR A 115 -18.49 -12.77 0.44
N GLN A 116 -18.93 -12.69 1.71
CA GLN A 116 -18.03 -12.52 2.85
C GLN A 116 -17.02 -13.68 2.94
N LEU A 117 -17.48 -14.92 2.80
CA LEU A 117 -16.62 -16.12 2.82
C LEU A 117 -15.63 -16.13 1.65
N ALA A 118 -16.07 -15.81 0.44
CA ALA A 118 -15.21 -15.79 -0.74
C ALA A 118 -14.18 -14.66 -0.64
N ASN A 119 -14.57 -13.47 -0.18
CA ASN A 119 -13.69 -12.34 0.05
C ASN A 119 -12.65 -12.63 1.15
N GLU A 120 -13.08 -13.24 2.26
CA GLU A 120 -12.17 -13.67 3.33
C GLU A 120 -11.12 -14.65 2.81
N HIS A 121 -11.53 -15.66 2.06
CA HIS A 121 -10.60 -16.63 1.46
C HIS A 121 -9.62 -15.94 0.51
N TYR A 122 -10.10 -15.04 -0.35
CA TYR A 122 -9.23 -14.24 -1.23
C TYR A 122 -8.20 -13.43 -0.44
N MET A 123 -8.62 -12.76 0.62
CA MET A 123 -7.74 -11.98 1.48
C MET A 123 -6.74 -12.86 2.23
N GLN A 124 -7.13 -14.07 2.66
CA GLN A 124 -6.21 -15.03 3.27
C GLN A 124 -5.14 -15.52 2.29
N LEU A 125 -5.49 -15.71 1.02
CA LEU A 125 -4.53 -16.13 -0.01
C LEU A 125 -3.52 -15.02 -0.36
N HIS A 126 -3.93 -13.77 -0.35
CA HIS A 126 -3.15 -12.69 -0.98
C HIS A 126 -2.80 -11.51 -0.06
N CYS A 127 -3.52 -11.32 1.05
CA CYS A 127 -3.28 -10.19 1.95
C CYS A 127 -2.56 -10.62 3.23
N ALA A 128 -3.25 -11.37 4.07
CA ALA A 128 -2.70 -11.89 5.33
C ALA A 128 -3.46 -13.16 5.74
N GLY A 129 -2.78 -14.09 6.41
CA GLY A 129 -3.42 -15.25 7.02
C GLY A 129 -4.27 -14.85 8.23
N PRO A 130 -5.01 -15.83 8.77
CA PRO A 130 -5.71 -15.62 10.04
C PRO A 130 -4.70 -15.23 11.12
N PHE A 131 -5.09 -14.33 12.01
CA PHE A 131 -4.24 -13.95 13.13
C PHE A 131 -4.22 -15.07 14.17
N ASP A 132 -3.05 -15.37 14.69
CA ASP A 132 -2.76 -16.39 15.67
C ASP A 132 -1.96 -15.83 16.86
N GLU A 133 -1.45 -16.73 17.73
CA GLU A 133 -0.66 -16.33 18.89
C GLU A 133 0.66 -15.64 18.51
N ASP A 134 1.26 -16.06 17.38
CA ASP A 134 2.55 -15.56 16.90
C ASP A 134 2.42 -14.26 16.08
N THR A 135 1.21 -13.90 15.68
CA THR A 135 0.97 -12.66 14.94
C THR A 135 1.43 -11.43 15.74
N PRO A 136 2.26 -10.54 15.16
CA PRO A 136 2.79 -9.39 15.86
C PRO A 136 1.71 -8.49 16.49
N GLU A 137 1.94 -7.99 17.69
CA GLU A 137 1.02 -7.14 18.43
C GLU A 137 0.62 -5.88 17.63
N CYS A 138 1.53 -5.33 16.84
CA CYS A 138 1.25 -4.16 15.98
C CYS A 138 0.16 -4.41 14.94
N VAL A 139 -0.11 -5.67 14.59
CA VAL A 139 -1.18 -6.09 13.67
C VAL A 139 -2.47 -6.37 14.43
N LYS A 140 -2.36 -7.03 15.61
CA LYS A 140 -3.52 -7.44 16.44
C LYS A 140 -4.17 -6.30 17.21
N ARG A 141 -3.40 -5.27 17.58
CA ARG A 141 -3.90 -4.17 18.43
C ARG A 141 -5.09 -3.46 17.82
N GLU A 142 -6.09 -3.21 18.63
CA GLU A 142 -7.22 -2.39 18.24
C GLU A 142 -6.80 -0.94 17.95
N LYS A 143 -7.33 -0.40 16.87
CA LYS A 143 -7.21 1.01 16.50
C LYS A 143 -8.44 1.44 15.73
N LYS A 144 -8.77 2.72 15.80
CA LYS A 144 -9.90 3.26 15.08
C LYS A 144 -9.60 3.20 13.57
N ALA A 145 -10.26 2.28 12.88
CA ALA A 145 -10.09 2.11 11.44
C ALA A 145 -10.67 3.30 10.68
N GLY A 146 -10.02 3.68 9.59
CA GLY A 146 -10.50 4.72 8.66
C GLY A 146 -11.50 4.17 7.64
N THR A 147 -12.48 3.38 8.07
CA THR A 147 -13.42 2.70 7.16
C THR A 147 -14.13 3.66 6.21
N ARG A 148 -14.57 4.83 6.70
CA ARG A 148 -15.23 5.82 5.86
C ARG A 148 -14.28 6.40 4.82
N ALA A 149 -13.06 6.75 5.23
CA ALA A 149 -12.02 7.26 4.34
C ALA A 149 -11.62 6.21 3.30
N TYR A 150 -11.53 4.93 3.68
CA TYR A 150 -11.27 3.83 2.76
C TYR A 150 -12.38 3.67 1.73
N LEU A 151 -13.64 3.60 2.16
CA LEU A 151 -14.78 3.42 1.25
C LEU A 151 -14.91 4.55 0.23
N ILE A 152 -14.68 5.80 0.64
CA ILE A 152 -14.76 6.96 -0.26
C ILE A 152 -13.49 7.10 -1.10
N GLY A 153 -12.33 6.84 -0.51
CA GLY A 153 -11.04 6.92 -1.21
C GLY A 153 -10.85 5.81 -2.23
N TRP A 154 -11.05 4.58 -1.81
CA TRP A 154 -10.81 3.41 -2.65
C TRP A 154 -12.09 2.74 -3.15
N GLY A 155 -12.87 2.15 -2.26
CA GLY A 155 -14.10 1.44 -2.62
C GLY A 155 -14.46 0.35 -1.62
N PRO A 156 -15.38 -0.55 -1.99
CA PRO A 156 -15.94 -1.54 -1.07
C PRO A 156 -14.96 -2.66 -0.69
N ASN A 157 -13.93 -2.90 -1.51
CA ASN A 157 -12.97 -3.99 -1.34
C ASN A 157 -11.66 -3.70 -2.11
N GLU A 158 -10.67 -4.58 -2.01
CA GLU A 158 -9.35 -4.39 -2.62
C GLU A 158 -9.34 -4.45 -4.16
N TYR A 159 -10.32 -5.09 -4.77
CA TYR A 159 -10.37 -5.35 -6.22
C TYR A 159 -11.36 -4.46 -6.99
N THR A 160 -12.09 -3.58 -6.30
CA THR A 160 -13.12 -2.71 -6.91
C THR A 160 -12.87 -1.23 -6.57
N PRO A 161 -11.88 -0.57 -7.21
CA PRO A 161 -11.59 0.84 -6.96
C PRO A 161 -12.66 1.72 -7.60
N LEU A 162 -13.61 2.22 -6.82
CA LEU A 162 -14.71 3.08 -7.24
C LEU A 162 -14.66 4.49 -6.62
N GLY A 163 -13.77 4.68 -5.64
CA GLY A 163 -13.66 5.91 -4.87
C GLY A 163 -12.93 7.04 -5.62
N THR A 164 -12.50 8.04 -4.86
CA THR A 164 -11.78 9.22 -5.39
C THR A 164 -10.42 8.86 -6.01
N LEU A 165 -9.87 7.70 -5.67
CA LEU A 165 -8.61 7.16 -6.18
C LEU A 165 -8.79 6.24 -7.40
N LYS A 166 -10.00 6.05 -7.93
CA LYS A 166 -10.27 5.14 -9.05
C LYS A 166 -9.45 5.45 -10.31
N ASP A 167 -9.12 6.71 -10.52
CA ASP A 167 -8.36 7.20 -11.66
C ASP A 167 -6.87 7.42 -11.32
N PHE A 168 -6.38 6.84 -10.19
CA PHE A 168 -4.97 6.90 -9.82
C PHE A 168 -4.13 6.22 -10.89
N GLU A 169 -3.34 7.01 -11.63
CA GLU A 169 -2.54 6.52 -12.75
C GLU A 169 -1.23 7.32 -12.88
N TYR A 170 -0.15 6.73 -12.41
CA TYR A 170 1.19 7.30 -12.45
C TYR A 170 2.20 6.48 -13.26
N THR A 171 1.76 5.39 -13.88
CA THR A 171 2.68 4.45 -14.57
C THR A 171 3.52 5.16 -15.63
N ASN A 172 2.91 6.00 -16.46
CA ASN A 172 3.61 6.74 -17.52
C ASN A 172 4.46 7.92 -16.99
N ARG A 173 4.39 8.19 -15.68
CA ARG A 173 5.11 9.29 -15.01
C ARG A 173 6.15 8.80 -13.99
N LEU A 174 6.31 7.50 -13.82
CA LEU A 174 7.28 6.92 -12.88
C LEU A 174 8.73 7.36 -13.14
N ASN A 175 9.07 7.68 -14.39
CA ASN A 175 10.37 8.23 -14.78
C ASN A 175 10.63 9.66 -14.26
N GLU A 176 9.62 10.36 -13.75
CA GLU A 176 9.76 11.66 -13.08
C GLU A 176 10.32 11.51 -11.65
N ILE A 177 10.26 10.29 -11.06
CA ILE A 177 10.87 10.03 -9.74
C ILE A 177 12.40 10.08 -9.88
N GLN A 178 13.00 11.07 -9.23
CA GLN A 178 14.45 11.35 -9.35
C GLN A 178 15.29 10.68 -8.25
N VAL A 179 14.66 10.28 -7.15
CA VAL A 179 15.33 9.62 -6.03
C VAL A 179 15.39 8.12 -6.24
N PRO A 180 16.38 7.42 -5.66
CA PRO A 180 16.40 5.95 -5.68
C PRO A 180 15.15 5.37 -5.03
N ALA A 181 14.67 4.24 -5.54
CA ALA A 181 13.52 3.55 -5.00
C ALA A 181 13.78 2.06 -4.74
N LEU A 182 13.36 1.57 -3.58
CA LEU A 182 13.26 0.16 -3.27
C LEU A 182 11.81 -0.27 -3.44
N ILE A 183 11.56 -1.33 -4.19
CA ILE A 183 10.26 -1.99 -4.30
C ILE A 183 10.38 -3.32 -3.54
N ILE A 184 9.44 -3.60 -2.65
CA ILE A 184 9.31 -4.88 -1.96
C ILE A 184 7.90 -5.40 -2.21
N SER A 185 7.77 -6.65 -2.66
CA SER A 185 6.48 -7.33 -2.85
C SER A 185 6.60 -8.82 -2.66
N GLY A 186 5.52 -9.50 -2.38
CA GLY A 186 5.48 -10.97 -2.27
C GLY A 186 5.11 -11.65 -3.58
N THR A 187 5.39 -12.96 -3.68
CA THR A 187 4.96 -13.76 -4.84
C THR A 187 3.45 -14.04 -4.82
N ASN A 188 2.82 -14.02 -3.65
CA ASN A 188 1.40 -14.27 -3.43
C ASN A 188 0.61 -12.98 -3.06
N ASP A 189 1.24 -11.83 -3.25
CA ASP A 189 0.77 -10.50 -2.86
C ASP A 189 -0.41 -10.02 -3.72
N LEU A 190 -1.29 -9.20 -3.16
CA LEU A 190 -2.23 -8.35 -3.92
C LEU A 190 -1.47 -7.47 -4.92
N CYS A 191 -0.31 -6.93 -4.54
CA CYS A 191 0.64 -6.32 -5.45
C CYS A 191 1.36 -7.41 -6.26
N THR A 192 0.67 -7.94 -7.28
CA THR A 192 1.22 -9.03 -8.08
C THR A 192 2.62 -8.71 -8.64
N PRO A 193 3.45 -9.72 -8.95
CA PRO A 193 4.74 -9.47 -9.59
C PRO A 193 4.66 -8.60 -10.85
N LEU A 194 3.53 -8.61 -11.57
CA LEU A 194 3.33 -7.72 -12.73
C LEU A 194 3.16 -6.26 -12.29
N VAL A 195 2.39 -6.00 -11.24
CA VAL A 195 2.19 -4.65 -10.68
C VAL A 195 3.52 -4.10 -10.16
N ALA A 196 4.26 -4.89 -9.38
CA ALA A 196 5.57 -4.51 -8.86
C ALA A 196 6.60 -4.27 -9.99
N LYS A 197 6.62 -5.17 -10.99
CA LYS A 197 7.50 -5.04 -12.16
C LYS A 197 7.23 -3.78 -12.96
N THR A 198 5.98 -3.37 -13.09
CA THR A 198 5.61 -2.13 -13.78
C THR A 198 6.25 -0.90 -13.11
N MET A 199 6.27 -0.85 -11.80
CA MET A 199 6.97 0.21 -11.06
C MET A 199 8.50 0.10 -11.22
N TYR A 200 9.05 -1.11 -11.14
CA TYR A 200 10.47 -1.35 -11.33
C TYR A 200 10.96 -0.91 -12.71
N ASP A 201 10.23 -1.24 -13.76
CA ASP A 201 10.57 -0.86 -15.13
C ASP A 201 10.44 0.66 -15.38
N GLY A 202 9.52 1.32 -14.68
CA GLY A 202 9.24 2.75 -14.86
C GLY A 202 10.14 3.68 -14.06
N ILE A 203 10.66 3.25 -12.91
CA ILE A 203 11.51 4.07 -12.04
C ILE A 203 12.99 3.84 -12.38
N LYS A 204 13.69 4.89 -12.84
CA LYS A 204 15.04 4.80 -13.39
C LYS A 204 16.08 4.16 -12.44
N ASN A 205 16.00 4.47 -11.15
CA ASN A 205 16.95 4.01 -10.13
C ASN A 205 16.23 3.11 -9.11
N ALA A 206 15.51 2.09 -9.58
CA ALA A 206 14.81 1.16 -8.72
C ALA A 206 15.63 -0.12 -8.46
N LYS A 207 15.46 -0.68 -7.26
CA LYS A 207 15.74 -2.08 -6.94
C LYS A 207 14.42 -2.76 -6.58
N TRP A 208 14.30 -4.03 -6.86
CA TRP A 208 13.12 -4.81 -6.52
C TRP A 208 13.50 -6.11 -5.81
N HIS A 209 12.95 -6.31 -4.63
CA HIS A 209 13.03 -7.55 -3.88
C HIS A 209 11.65 -8.25 -3.92
N LEU A 210 11.56 -9.34 -4.68
CA LEU A 210 10.40 -10.21 -4.71
C LEU A 210 10.58 -11.29 -3.64
N MET A 211 9.75 -11.24 -2.60
CA MET A 211 9.83 -12.13 -1.43
C MET A 211 9.03 -13.42 -1.69
N PRO A 212 9.70 -14.59 -1.69
CA PRO A 212 9.02 -15.85 -1.95
C PRO A 212 7.93 -16.14 -0.92
N GLU A 213 6.77 -16.62 -1.39
CA GLU A 213 5.62 -17.07 -0.60
C GLU A 213 4.96 -15.99 0.28
N CYS A 214 5.52 -14.78 0.32
CA CYS A 214 4.93 -13.66 1.05
C CYS A 214 3.70 -13.10 0.32
N ARG A 215 2.75 -12.62 1.11
CA ARG A 215 1.53 -11.94 0.70
C ARG A 215 1.68 -10.42 0.88
N HIS A 216 0.56 -9.69 0.87
CA HIS A 216 0.54 -8.23 0.97
C HIS A 216 1.21 -7.67 2.24
N MET A 217 1.17 -8.43 3.32
CA MET A 217 1.88 -8.09 4.55
C MET A 217 3.23 -8.82 4.63
N CYS A 218 4.12 -8.62 3.64
CA CYS A 218 5.45 -9.23 3.59
C CYS A 218 6.23 -9.05 4.90
N PHE A 219 6.07 -7.92 5.58
CA PHE A 219 6.70 -7.62 6.87
C PHE A 219 6.18 -8.48 8.04
N VAL A 220 5.07 -9.19 7.84
CA VAL A 220 4.52 -10.18 8.78
C VAL A 220 4.94 -11.58 8.36
N ASP A 221 4.77 -11.90 7.06
CA ASP A 221 5.01 -13.24 6.53
C ASP A 221 6.49 -13.67 6.63
N ASP A 222 7.43 -12.75 6.35
CA ASP A 222 8.87 -12.96 6.54
C ASP A 222 9.53 -11.68 7.06
N HIS A 223 9.36 -11.44 8.35
CA HIS A 223 9.83 -10.24 9.04
C HIS A 223 11.34 -10.05 8.93
N ASP A 224 12.11 -11.11 9.09
CA ASP A 224 13.57 -11.03 9.14
C ASP A 224 14.14 -10.65 7.78
N THR A 225 13.68 -11.31 6.71
CA THR A 225 14.08 -10.97 5.34
C THR A 225 13.62 -9.56 4.95
N TYR A 226 12.41 -9.16 5.34
CA TYR A 226 11.90 -7.80 5.09
C TYR A 226 12.78 -6.74 5.76
N CYS A 227 13.10 -6.93 7.04
CA CYS A 227 13.97 -6.02 7.78
C CYS A 227 15.39 -5.96 7.20
N HIS A 228 15.96 -7.11 6.82
CA HIS A 228 17.29 -7.17 6.19
C HIS A 228 17.32 -6.39 4.87
N ASN A 229 16.36 -6.61 3.98
CA ASN A 229 16.25 -5.89 2.72
C ASN A 229 16.13 -4.37 2.93
N LEU A 230 15.37 -3.96 3.94
CA LEU A 230 15.19 -2.54 4.29
C LEU A 230 16.48 -1.93 4.86
N GLU A 231 17.18 -2.63 5.78
CA GLU A 231 18.42 -2.16 6.38
C GLU A 231 19.54 -2.04 5.35
N ASP A 232 19.70 -3.03 4.46
CA ASP A 232 20.67 -3.02 3.37
C ASP A 232 20.40 -1.88 2.38
N TRP A 233 19.12 -1.67 2.05
CA TRP A 233 18.73 -0.55 1.20
C TRP A 233 19.15 0.79 1.82
N LEU A 234 18.71 1.03 3.06
CA LEU A 234 19.00 2.28 3.75
C LEU A 234 20.50 2.53 3.92
N ALA A 235 21.31 1.48 4.12
CA ALA A 235 22.76 1.60 4.17
C ALA A 235 23.38 1.96 2.79
N SER A 236 22.71 1.59 1.70
CA SER A 236 23.22 1.81 0.34
C SER A 236 22.93 3.21 -0.23
N VAL A 237 21.99 3.96 0.38
CA VAL A 237 21.47 5.25 -0.14
C VAL A 237 21.63 6.43 0.83
N ASP A 238 22.36 6.26 1.91
CA ASP A 238 22.72 7.33 2.90
C ASP A 238 23.75 8.32 2.37
#